data_1385cc08ed2b8a92bb198b85e8b8cddb
#
_entry.id   1385cc08ed2b8a92bb198b85e8b8cddb
#
_cell.length_a   1.000
_cell.length_b   1.000
_cell.length_c   1.000
_cell.angle_alpha   90.00
_cell.angle_beta   90.00
_cell.angle_gamma   90.00
#
_symmetry.space_group_name_H-M   'P 1'
#
loop_
_entity.id
_entity.type
_entity.pdbx_description
1 polymer ?
#
loop_
_entity_poly.entity_id
_entity_poly.type
_entity_poly.pdbx_seq_one_letter_code
_entity_poly.pdbx_strand_id
1 'polypeptide(L)'
;MASFKVSSPSTAALSRLQSSKSFKFFNGLHSTNLFLTNGCLPDLALTRLDSRSSFVIKSGGKTRAALVSGEGNILSYSNDNDATTNGTLFRDKSVGIEAQQDAIAFGTLAANAAPTSNGFPIDNDDSDLDRPTEGFASILEAIEDIRQGKMVLVVDDEDRENEGDLIMAAELATPEAMAFIVKHGTGIVCVSMLEEDLERLQLPLMVNQRENEEKLRTAFTVTVDAKHGTTTGVSAHDRATTVLALASRESKPEDFNRPGHIFPLKYREGGVLKRAGHTEASVDLAVLAGLDPVAVLCEVVDDDGSMARLPKLRQFAERENLKIISIADLIRYRRKRDKLIELAGAARIPTMWGPFTAHCYRSILDGIEHIAMVKGEIGDGQDIPVRVHSECLTGDIFGSARCDCGNQLGLAMKQIEAAGRGVLVYLRGHEGRGIGLGHKLRAYNLQDAGRDTVEANEELGLPVDSREYGIGAQILRDLGVRTMKLMTNNPAKYSGLKGYGLTIASRVPLLTPITRENKRYLETKRAKMGHVYGLDFNGSLNSLIIGGNGNTVAPTDAASES
;
A
#
# COMPACT_ATOMS: atom_id res chain seq x y z
N MET A 1 69.55 10.91 -16.48
CA MET A 1 69.85 12.36 -16.45
C MET A 1 68.51 13.10 -16.46
N ALA A 2 68.44 14.10 -15.59
CA ALA A 2 67.40 15.07 -15.31
C ALA A 2 66.40 14.67 -14.22
N SER A 3 66.80 14.97 -13.00
CA SER A 3 65.95 15.15 -11.84
C SER A 3 65.27 16.53 -11.89
N PHE A 4 63.99 16.58 -11.60
CA PHE A 4 63.31 17.80 -11.22
C PHE A 4 62.84 17.72 -9.77
N LYS A 5 63.47 18.53 -8.93
CA LYS A 5 63.01 18.92 -7.60
C LYS A 5 61.86 19.91 -7.77
N VAL A 6 60.75 19.70 -7.08
CA VAL A 6 59.76 20.75 -6.83
C VAL A 6 59.74 20.99 -5.32
N SER A 7 60.07 22.20 -4.98
CA SER A 7 60.05 22.78 -3.65
C SER A 7 58.64 23.15 -3.23
N SER A 8 58.33 22.90 -1.97
CA SER A 8 57.20 23.42 -1.23
C SER A 8 57.34 24.91 -0.95
N PRO A 9 56.24 25.67 -0.91
CA PRO A 9 56.20 26.89 -0.12
C PRO A 9 55.30 26.77 1.10
N SER A 10 55.81 27.41 2.14
CA SER A 10 55.28 27.53 3.48
C SER A 10 54.08 28.45 3.62
N THR A 11 53.21 28.06 4.55
CA THR A 11 52.51 28.86 5.58
C THR A 11 52.11 30.30 5.32
N ALA A 12 50.84 30.50 5.61
CA ALA A 12 50.18 31.57 6.35
C ALA A 12 49.04 32.26 5.62
N ALA A 13 47.84 31.89 6.00
CA ALA A 13 46.74 32.86 6.11
C ALA A 13 45.72 32.32 7.11
N LEU A 14 45.67 32.93 8.27
CA LEU A 14 44.55 32.84 9.21
C LEU A 14 43.28 33.34 8.54
N SER A 15 42.31 32.51 8.46
CA SER A 15 40.94 32.93 8.21
C SER A 15 40.03 32.50 9.36
N ARG A 16 39.32 33.46 9.84
CA ARG A 16 38.38 33.45 10.95
C ARG A 16 37.39 32.30 10.85
N LEU A 17 37.45 31.39 11.80
CA LEU A 17 36.35 30.48 12.12
C LEU A 17 35.25 31.27 12.80
N GLN A 18 34.15 31.51 12.09
CA GLN A 18 32.90 31.89 12.72
C GLN A 18 32.30 30.65 13.40
N SER A 19 32.27 30.67 14.72
CA SER A 19 31.63 29.65 15.56
C SER A 19 30.10 29.72 15.40
N SER A 20 29.51 28.78 14.70
CA SER A 20 28.11 28.48 14.82
C SER A 20 27.89 27.67 16.10
N LYS A 21 27.18 28.24 17.08
CA LYS A 21 26.74 27.50 18.27
C LYS A 21 25.53 26.65 17.89
N SER A 22 25.73 25.35 17.77
CA SER A 22 24.64 24.37 17.69
C SER A 22 24.24 23.94 19.10
N PHE A 23 22.96 24.07 19.42
CA PHE A 23 22.36 23.49 20.63
C PHE A 23 21.75 22.14 20.28
N LYS A 24 22.24 21.07 20.91
CA LYS A 24 21.63 19.75 20.87
C LYS A 24 20.71 19.57 22.06
N PHE A 25 19.44 19.31 21.81
CA PHE A 25 18.52 18.84 22.83
C PHE A 25 18.39 17.32 22.72
N PHE A 26 18.74 16.62 23.77
CA PHE A 26 18.45 15.20 23.94
C PHE A 26 17.16 15.04 24.74
N ASN A 27 16.11 14.58 24.08
CA ASN A 27 15.07 13.77 24.71
C ASN A 27 14.96 12.52 23.83
N GLY A 28 15.12 11.37 24.45
CA GLY A 28 15.22 10.11 23.77
C GLY A 28 14.18 9.91 22.66
N LEU A 29 14.67 9.64 21.47
CA LEU A 29 13.95 9.41 20.21
C LEU A 29 13.70 10.68 19.38
N HIS A 30 14.63 10.97 18.50
CA HIS A 30 14.71 11.94 17.40
C HIS A 30 15.45 13.25 17.67
N SER A 31 16.56 13.42 16.94
CA SER A 31 17.31 14.67 16.87
C SER A 31 16.75 15.56 15.74
N THR A 32 16.24 16.73 16.08
CA THR A 32 15.87 17.79 15.12
C THR A 32 16.91 18.89 15.14
N ASN A 33 17.46 19.23 14.00
CA ASN A 33 18.36 20.36 13.81
C ASN A 33 17.57 21.62 13.45
N LEU A 34 17.68 22.67 14.26
CA LEU A 34 17.10 23.99 13.98
C LEU A 34 18.21 24.92 13.48
N PHE A 35 18.05 25.47 12.28
CA PHE A 35 18.90 26.54 11.77
C PHE A 35 18.21 27.89 11.95
N LEU A 36 18.89 28.80 12.65
CA LEU A 36 18.48 30.21 12.75
C LEU A 36 19.37 31.04 11.81
N THR A 37 18.77 31.72 10.85
CA THR A 37 19.45 32.70 9.99
C THR A 37 19.56 34.03 10.70
N ASN A 38 20.74 34.66 10.59
CA ASN A 38 21.08 35.93 11.22
C ASN A 38 20.19 37.10 10.75
N GLY A 39 19.36 37.57 11.65
CA GLY A 39 18.75 38.90 11.60
C GLY A 39 18.66 39.42 13.03
N CYS A 40 19.22 40.58 13.29
CA CYS A 40 19.31 41.22 14.61
C CYS A 40 17.95 41.29 15.33
N LEU A 41 17.88 40.59 16.47
CA LEU A 41 16.85 40.80 17.49
C LEU A 41 17.52 40.88 18.85
N PRO A 42 17.32 41.95 19.63
CA PRO A 42 17.84 42.06 21.00
C PRO A 42 16.93 41.30 21.97
N ASP A 43 17.56 40.62 22.91
CA ASP A 43 17.04 40.05 24.16
C ASP A 43 15.77 39.19 24.12
N LEU A 44 15.97 37.89 23.88
CA LEU A 44 14.98 36.83 24.07
C LEU A 44 15.31 36.03 25.34
N ALA A 45 14.44 36.12 26.36
CA ALA A 45 14.49 35.23 27.52
C ALA A 45 13.51 34.06 27.36
N LEU A 46 14.02 32.83 27.38
CA LEU A 46 13.25 31.57 27.32
C LEU A 46 13.07 31.02 28.74
N THR A 47 11.84 30.94 29.21
CA THR A 47 11.48 30.23 30.45
C THR A 47 10.66 28.97 30.12
N ARG A 48 11.04 27.83 30.73
CA ARG A 48 10.38 26.53 30.57
C ARG A 48 9.23 26.41 31.58
N LEU A 49 8.04 26.08 31.11
CA LEU A 49 6.91 25.67 31.93
C LEU A 49 6.71 24.16 31.81
N ASP A 50 6.44 23.51 32.96
CA ASP A 50 6.46 22.05 33.11
C ASP A 50 5.47 21.27 32.24
N SER A 51 5.91 20.07 31.83
CA SER A 51 5.21 18.89 31.38
C SER A 51 4.44 18.87 30.05
N ARG A 52 4.40 19.95 29.25
CA ARG A 52 3.97 19.90 27.84
C ARG A 52 4.80 20.90 27.05
N SER A 53 5.24 20.53 25.86
CA SER A 53 6.17 21.30 25.00
C SER A 53 5.59 22.66 24.55
N SER A 54 5.34 23.57 25.49
CA SER A 54 4.91 24.95 25.25
C SER A 54 5.98 25.90 25.73
N PHE A 55 6.28 26.91 24.93
CA PHE A 55 7.25 27.97 25.25
C PHE A 55 6.54 29.33 25.23
N VAL A 56 6.87 30.19 26.20
CA VAL A 56 6.38 31.55 26.21
C VAL A 56 7.50 32.48 25.74
N ILE A 57 7.24 33.24 24.69
CA ILE A 57 8.16 34.22 24.13
C ILE A 57 7.72 35.61 24.58
N LYS A 58 8.57 36.32 25.34
CA LYS A 58 8.33 37.70 25.75
C LYS A 58 9.15 38.67 24.91
N SER A 59 8.50 39.57 24.22
CA SER A 59 9.14 40.67 23.51
C SER A 59 8.25 41.93 23.66
N GLY A 60 8.83 43.01 24.21
CA GLY A 60 8.18 44.32 24.21
C GLY A 60 6.82 44.41 24.94
N GLY A 61 6.68 43.84 26.15
CA GLY A 61 5.53 44.07 27.01
C GLY A 61 4.24 43.28 26.69
N LYS A 62 4.23 42.45 25.65
CA LYS A 62 3.09 41.54 25.35
C LYS A 62 3.52 40.09 25.39
N THR A 63 2.73 39.24 26.06
CA THR A 63 2.99 37.80 26.17
C THR A 63 2.28 37.06 25.02
N ARG A 64 3.01 36.29 24.23
CA ARG A 64 2.47 35.40 23.19
C ARG A 64 2.84 33.97 23.52
N ALA A 65 1.87 33.07 23.52
CA ALA A 65 2.09 31.63 23.59
C ALA A 65 2.07 31.02 22.19
N ALA A 66 3.06 30.17 21.87
CA ALA A 66 3.12 29.43 20.62
C ALA A 66 3.17 27.93 20.89
N LEU A 67 2.32 27.17 20.21
CA LEU A 67 2.36 25.71 20.17
C LEU A 67 3.02 25.29 18.86
N VAL A 68 4.03 24.46 18.95
CA VAL A 68 4.70 23.88 17.79
C VAL A 68 4.12 22.48 17.57
N SER A 69 3.39 22.27 16.48
CA SER A 69 3.03 20.93 16.01
C SER A 69 4.18 20.33 15.22
N GLY A 70 4.27 19.00 15.17
CA GLY A 70 5.40 18.27 14.57
C GLY A 70 5.68 18.52 13.09
N GLU A 71 4.94 19.41 12.42
CA GLU A 71 5.10 19.75 10.99
C GLU A 71 5.57 21.20 10.73
N GLY A 72 6.07 21.88 11.78
CA GLY A 72 6.74 23.18 11.59
C GLY A 72 5.82 24.39 11.40
N ASN A 73 4.52 24.27 11.60
CA ASN A 73 3.60 25.41 11.56
C ASN A 73 3.41 26.02 12.95
N ILE A 74 3.66 27.32 13.05
CA ILE A 74 3.48 28.11 14.29
C ILE A 74 2.06 28.70 14.29
N LEU A 75 1.22 28.21 15.22
CA LEU A 75 -0.08 28.84 15.49
C LEU A 75 0.07 29.81 16.65
N SER A 76 -0.20 31.09 16.41
CA SER A 76 -0.17 32.13 17.43
C SER A 76 -1.58 32.48 17.91
N TYR A 77 -1.80 32.42 19.23
CA TYR A 77 -3.02 32.93 19.85
C TYR A 77 -2.71 34.25 20.57
N SER A 78 -3.51 35.28 20.33
CA SER A 78 -3.51 36.51 21.09
C SER A 78 -4.62 36.45 22.14
N ASN A 79 -4.29 36.54 23.42
CA ASN A 79 -5.25 36.82 24.47
C ASN A 79 -5.39 38.34 24.59
N ASP A 80 -6.39 38.90 23.95
CA ASP A 80 -6.90 40.22 24.33
C ASP A 80 -8.10 39.98 25.26
N ASN A 81 -7.83 40.11 26.57
CA ASN A 81 -8.89 40.35 27.53
C ASN A 81 -9.23 41.83 27.45
N ASP A 82 -10.29 42.17 26.78
CA ASP A 82 -11.07 43.34 27.13
C ASP A 82 -12.56 43.02 27.02
N ALA A 83 -13.22 43.26 28.13
CA ALA A 83 -14.60 42.97 28.37
C ALA A 83 -15.52 44.00 27.71
N THR A 84 -16.75 43.56 27.58
CA THR A 84 -18.02 44.28 27.33
C THR A 84 -18.41 44.38 25.84
N THR A 85 -19.41 43.66 25.45
CA THR A 85 -20.83 43.98 25.41
C THR A 85 -21.63 43.00 24.54
N ASN A 86 -22.73 42.59 25.13
CA ASN A 86 -24.02 42.23 24.53
C ASN A 86 -24.07 41.27 23.32
N GLY A 87 -24.51 40.15 23.68
CA GLY A 87 -25.44 39.21 23.15
C GLY A 87 -26.13 39.46 21.81
N THR A 88 -25.92 38.51 20.94
CA THR A 88 -27.02 37.95 20.13
C THR A 88 -26.64 36.51 19.82
N LEU A 89 -27.34 35.60 20.46
CA LEU A 89 -27.36 34.19 20.11
C LEU A 89 -27.94 34.08 18.69
N PHE A 90 -27.08 33.79 17.73
CA PHE A 90 -27.56 33.24 16.48
C PHE A 90 -27.97 31.77 16.73
N ARG A 91 -29.25 31.61 16.88
CA ARG A 91 -29.92 30.31 16.79
C ARG A 91 -29.89 29.87 15.33
N ASP A 92 -28.87 29.15 14.98
CA ASP A 92 -28.80 28.56 13.65
C ASP A 92 -29.68 27.31 13.63
N LYS A 93 -30.65 27.33 12.74
CA LYS A 93 -31.66 26.29 12.60
C LYS A 93 -31.03 25.03 12.06
N SER A 94 -31.22 23.94 12.77
CA SER A 94 -30.91 22.58 12.46
C SER A 94 -31.51 22.07 11.13
N VAL A 95 -30.88 22.37 10.02
CA VAL A 95 -31.22 21.75 8.72
C VAL A 95 -30.64 20.34 8.61
N GLY A 96 -29.69 19.98 9.48
CA GLY A 96 -29.03 18.67 9.45
C GLY A 96 -29.79 17.53 10.14
N ILE A 97 -30.79 17.85 11.00
CA ILE A 97 -31.46 16.81 11.81
C ILE A 97 -32.58 16.11 11.02
N GLU A 98 -33.30 16.82 10.16
CA GLU A 98 -34.38 16.22 9.37
C GLU A 98 -33.85 15.25 8.30
N ALA A 99 -32.78 15.60 7.59
CA ALA A 99 -32.15 14.69 6.62
C ALA A 99 -31.55 13.43 7.29
N GLN A 100 -31.13 13.52 8.57
CA GLN A 100 -30.68 12.36 9.32
C GLN A 100 -31.82 11.47 9.81
N GLN A 101 -32.98 12.02 10.15
CA GLN A 101 -34.14 11.23 10.56
C GLN A 101 -34.70 10.40 9.41
N ASP A 102 -34.78 10.98 8.23
CA ASP A 102 -35.22 10.25 7.04
C ASP A 102 -34.25 9.11 6.63
N ALA A 103 -32.94 9.36 6.77
CA ALA A 103 -31.94 8.30 6.54
C ALA A 103 -32.01 7.17 7.58
N ILE A 104 -32.40 7.47 8.83
CA ILE A 104 -32.61 6.47 9.89
C ILE A 104 -33.83 5.61 9.58
N ALA A 105 -34.93 6.20 9.15
CA ALA A 105 -36.15 5.47 8.76
C ALA A 105 -35.88 4.53 7.58
N PHE A 106 -35.11 4.97 6.60
CA PHE A 106 -34.70 4.14 5.45
C PHE A 106 -33.75 3.02 5.84
N GLY A 107 -32.80 3.30 6.75
CA GLY A 107 -31.87 2.30 7.28
C GLY A 107 -32.56 1.19 8.07
N THR A 108 -33.59 1.54 8.83
CA THR A 108 -34.40 0.59 9.61
C THR A 108 -35.21 -0.35 8.70
N LEU A 109 -35.76 0.15 7.60
CA LEU A 109 -36.44 -0.67 6.59
C LEU A 109 -35.46 -1.61 5.87
N ALA A 110 -34.23 -1.16 5.59
CA ALA A 110 -33.22 -1.99 4.95
C ALA A 110 -32.62 -3.05 5.90
N ALA A 111 -32.55 -2.77 7.20
CA ALA A 111 -32.06 -3.72 8.21
C ALA A 111 -33.01 -4.90 8.43
N ASN A 112 -34.29 -4.71 8.17
CA ASN A 112 -35.32 -5.76 8.25
C ASN A 112 -35.51 -6.54 6.94
N ALA A 113 -34.87 -6.13 5.84
CA ALA A 113 -34.88 -6.90 4.60
C ALA A 113 -34.02 -8.14 4.78
N ALA A 114 -34.60 -9.32 4.58
CA ALA A 114 -33.88 -10.58 4.64
C ALA A 114 -32.64 -10.53 3.74
N PRO A 115 -31.49 -11.04 4.20
CA PRO A 115 -30.27 -11.04 3.40
C PRO A 115 -30.53 -11.79 2.10
N THR A 116 -30.47 -11.09 0.97
CA THR A 116 -30.64 -11.70 -0.34
C THR A 116 -29.27 -11.99 -0.94
N SER A 117 -29.03 -13.23 -1.30
CA SER A 117 -27.84 -13.68 -2.06
C SER A 117 -27.90 -13.26 -3.53
N ASN A 118 -28.95 -12.57 -3.95
CA ASN A 118 -29.20 -12.25 -5.35
C ASN A 118 -28.30 -11.15 -5.86
N GLY A 119 -27.46 -11.47 -6.85
CA GLY A 119 -26.63 -10.54 -7.59
C GLY A 119 -25.11 -10.70 -7.42
N PHE A 120 -24.64 -11.63 -6.57
CA PHE A 120 -23.23 -12.00 -6.50
C PHE A 120 -23.08 -13.51 -6.79
N PRO A 121 -22.13 -13.93 -7.61
CA PRO A 121 -21.84 -15.35 -7.74
C PRO A 121 -21.42 -15.91 -6.39
N ILE A 122 -22.17 -16.86 -5.88
CA ILE A 122 -21.76 -17.67 -4.73
C ILE A 122 -20.94 -18.81 -5.31
N ASP A 123 -19.67 -18.57 -5.56
CA ASP A 123 -18.72 -19.64 -5.78
C ASP A 123 -18.28 -20.14 -4.42
N ASN A 124 -18.76 -21.32 -4.05
CA ASN A 124 -18.36 -22.04 -2.83
C ASN A 124 -16.97 -22.67 -2.96
N ASP A 125 -16.20 -22.32 -3.96
CA ASP A 125 -14.88 -22.90 -4.22
C ASP A 125 -13.77 -22.02 -3.61
N ASP A 126 -13.54 -22.20 -2.31
CA ASP A 126 -12.42 -21.61 -1.57
C ASP A 126 -11.05 -22.20 -2.00
N SER A 127 -11.06 -23.32 -2.77
CA SER A 127 -9.86 -24.02 -3.21
C SER A 127 -9.11 -23.32 -4.33
N ASP A 128 -9.72 -22.35 -5.03
CA ASP A 128 -9.24 -21.84 -6.31
C ASP A 128 -8.39 -20.55 -6.25
N LEU A 129 -8.15 -20.00 -5.05
CA LEU A 129 -7.36 -18.76 -4.93
C LEU A 129 -5.84 -18.97 -4.96
N ASP A 130 -5.39 -20.22 -4.84
CA ASP A 130 -4.00 -20.65 -5.06
C ASP A 130 -3.79 -21.21 -6.46
N ARG A 131 -4.85 -21.24 -7.27
CA ARG A 131 -4.74 -21.68 -8.66
C ARG A 131 -3.83 -20.73 -9.43
N PRO A 132 -2.79 -21.25 -10.09
CA PRO A 132 -1.91 -20.44 -10.90
C PRO A 132 -2.69 -19.80 -12.06
N THR A 133 -2.19 -18.68 -12.53
CA THR A 133 -2.66 -18.10 -13.80
C THR A 133 -2.49 -19.14 -14.92
N GLU A 134 -3.41 -19.18 -15.86
CA GLU A 134 -3.43 -20.17 -16.95
C GLU A 134 -2.09 -20.21 -17.69
N GLY A 135 -1.55 -21.42 -17.81
CA GLY A 135 -0.25 -21.66 -18.45
C GLY A 135 0.96 -21.43 -17.55
N PHE A 136 0.77 -21.28 -16.24
CA PHE A 136 1.82 -21.23 -15.23
C PHE A 136 1.73 -22.42 -14.27
N ALA A 137 2.85 -22.79 -13.66
CA ALA A 137 2.91 -23.73 -12.55
C ALA A 137 2.45 -23.07 -11.25
N SER A 138 2.06 -23.86 -10.26
CA SER A 138 1.73 -23.35 -8.94
C SER A 138 2.99 -22.88 -8.19
N ILE A 139 2.84 -21.89 -7.30
CA ILE A 139 3.95 -21.43 -6.47
C ILE A 139 4.48 -22.55 -5.56
N LEU A 140 3.62 -23.45 -5.11
CA LEU A 140 4.04 -24.60 -4.30
C LEU A 140 4.96 -25.56 -5.06
N GLU A 141 4.67 -25.83 -6.34
CA GLU A 141 5.54 -26.64 -7.20
C GLU A 141 6.90 -25.96 -7.43
N ALA A 142 6.89 -24.63 -7.64
CA ALA A 142 8.12 -23.85 -7.79
C ALA A 142 8.98 -23.87 -6.51
N ILE A 143 8.36 -23.69 -5.34
CA ILE A 143 9.04 -23.77 -4.03
C ILE A 143 9.69 -25.14 -3.84
N GLU A 144 9.00 -26.22 -4.23
CA GLU A 144 9.55 -27.58 -4.10
C GLU A 144 10.74 -27.80 -5.05
N ASP A 145 10.65 -27.30 -6.29
CA ASP A 145 11.78 -27.41 -7.23
C ASP A 145 13.00 -26.60 -6.74
N ILE A 146 12.81 -25.39 -6.21
CA ILE A 146 13.90 -24.59 -5.58
C ILE A 146 14.51 -25.35 -4.39
N ARG A 147 13.68 -25.96 -3.54
CA ARG A 147 14.15 -26.74 -2.38
C ARG A 147 15.01 -27.93 -2.80
N GLN A 148 14.70 -28.53 -3.97
CA GLN A 148 15.46 -29.63 -4.54
C GLN A 148 16.71 -29.20 -5.32
N GLY A 149 17.05 -27.90 -5.34
CA GLY A 149 18.18 -27.35 -6.09
C GLY A 149 17.95 -27.26 -7.59
N LYS A 150 16.69 -27.33 -8.04
CA LYS A 150 16.33 -27.12 -9.43
C LYS A 150 16.12 -25.64 -9.72
N MET A 151 16.20 -25.29 -10.99
CA MET A 151 15.86 -23.96 -11.49
C MET A 151 14.36 -23.83 -11.74
N VAL A 152 13.85 -22.63 -11.56
CA VAL A 152 12.50 -22.20 -11.93
C VAL A 152 12.62 -20.98 -12.85
N LEU A 153 11.77 -20.93 -13.86
CA LEU A 153 11.66 -19.76 -14.73
C LEU A 153 10.61 -18.82 -14.16
N VAL A 154 11.00 -17.61 -13.83
CA VAL A 154 10.13 -16.59 -13.24
C VAL A 154 9.94 -15.45 -14.23
N VAL A 155 8.69 -15.06 -14.52
CA VAL A 155 8.38 -13.95 -15.42
C VAL A 155 7.71 -12.82 -14.69
N ASP A 156 8.01 -11.59 -15.11
CA ASP A 156 7.37 -10.38 -14.61
C ASP A 156 6.24 -9.91 -15.53
N ASP A 157 5.70 -8.71 -15.23
CA ASP A 157 4.59 -8.10 -15.94
C ASP A 157 5.03 -7.56 -17.31
N GLU A 158 4.14 -7.63 -18.32
CA GLU A 158 4.38 -7.10 -19.68
C GLU A 158 4.65 -5.59 -19.66
N ASP A 159 4.06 -4.87 -18.70
CA ASP A 159 4.24 -3.43 -18.52
C ASP A 159 5.53 -3.05 -17.76
N ARG A 160 6.30 -4.04 -17.26
CA ARG A 160 7.54 -3.82 -16.49
C ARG A 160 8.78 -4.09 -17.37
N GLU A 161 9.45 -5.23 -17.20
CA GLU A 161 10.60 -5.67 -18.03
C GLU A 161 10.11 -6.55 -19.19
N ASN A 162 9.03 -7.28 -18.92
CA ASN A 162 8.49 -8.30 -19.82
C ASN A 162 9.55 -9.36 -20.16
N GLU A 163 10.24 -9.84 -19.13
CA GLU A 163 11.37 -10.76 -19.23
C GLU A 163 11.13 -12.01 -18.36
N GLY A 164 12.01 -12.97 -18.47
CA GLY A 164 11.99 -14.16 -17.63
C GLY A 164 13.38 -14.55 -17.20
N ASP A 165 13.55 -14.79 -15.88
CA ASP A 165 14.80 -15.16 -15.27
C ASP A 165 14.82 -16.63 -14.86
N LEU A 166 15.95 -17.29 -15.11
CA LEU A 166 16.31 -18.56 -14.47
C LEU A 166 16.72 -18.27 -13.03
N ILE A 167 15.97 -18.83 -12.08
CA ILE A 167 16.18 -18.61 -10.65
C ILE A 167 16.44 -19.93 -9.94
N MET A 168 17.45 -19.95 -9.04
CA MET A 168 17.73 -21.07 -8.12
C MET A 168 18.32 -20.57 -6.80
N ALA A 169 18.24 -21.38 -5.76
CA ALA A 169 18.91 -21.08 -4.49
C ALA A 169 20.44 -21.13 -4.66
N ALA A 170 21.12 -20.12 -4.14
CA ALA A 170 22.57 -19.98 -4.33
C ALA A 170 23.38 -21.07 -3.60
N GLU A 171 22.94 -21.51 -2.43
CA GLU A 171 23.60 -22.56 -1.65
C GLU A 171 23.56 -23.94 -2.31
N LEU A 172 22.71 -24.14 -3.31
CA LEU A 172 22.56 -25.37 -4.09
C LEU A 172 23.13 -25.22 -5.53
N ALA A 173 23.87 -24.14 -5.80
CA ALA A 173 24.45 -23.91 -7.11
C ALA A 173 25.53 -24.94 -7.45
N THR A 174 25.46 -25.49 -8.70
CA THR A 174 26.44 -26.44 -9.22
C THR A 174 27.10 -25.91 -10.49
N PRO A 175 28.27 -26.42 -10.88
CA PRO A 175 28.87 -26.06 -12.18
C PRO A 175 27.95 -26.35 -13.39
N GLU A 176 27.17 -27.41 -13.32
CA GLU A 176 26.22 -27.80 -14.36
C GLU A 176 25.09 -26.79 -14.47
N ALA A 177 24.56 -26.35 -13.32
CA ALA A 177 23.53 -25.31 -13.25
C ALA A 177 24.06 -23.97 -13.81
N MET A 178 25.27 -23.58 -13.45
CA MET A 178 25.89 -22.38 -14.00
C MET A 178 26.16 -22.50 -15.50
N ALA A 179 26.57 -23.66 -15.99
CA ALA A 179 26.74 -23.92 -17.41
C ALA A 179 25.43 -23.77 -18.18
N PHE A 180 24.33 -24.26 -17.61
CA PHE A 180 22.98 -24.09 -18.16
C PHE A 180 22.57 -22.61 -18.21
N ILE A 181 22.74 -21.89 -17.12
CA ILE A 181 22.41 -20.45 -17.02
C ILE A 181 23.22 -19.64 -18.05
N VAL A 182 24.53 -19.84 -18.13
CA VAL A 182 25.39 -19.12 -19.09
C VAL A 182 25.07 -19.47 -20.53
N LYS A 183 24.61 -20.69 -20.81
CA LYS A 183 24.23 -21.13 -22.16
C LYS A 183 22.94 -20.48 -22.66
N HIS A 184 21.98 -20.24 -21.78
CA HIS A 184 20.62 -19.84 -22.14
C HIS A 184 20.26 -18.41 -21.70
N GLY A 185 21.07 -17.80 -20.82
CA GLY A 185 20.87 -16.45 -20.30
C GLY A 185 21.82 -15.42 -20.89
N THR A 186 21.66 -14.18 -20.44
CA THR A 186 22.49 -13.04 -20.82
C THR A 186 23.97 -13.22 -20.46
N GLY A 187 24.27 -14.13 -19.55
CA GLY A 187 25.60 -14.28 -18.94
C GLY A 187 25.93 -13.28 -17.85
N ILE A 188 25.05 -12.33 -17.58
CA ILE A 188 25.11 -11.46 -16.42
C ILE A 188 24.50 -12.23 -15.24
N VAL A 189 25.33 -13.05 -14.60
CA VAL A 189 24.86 -13.88 -13.49
C VAL A 189 24.79 -13.02 -12.23
N CYS A 190 23.57 -12.78 -11.77
CA CYS A 190 23.28 -12.01 -10.58
C CYS A 190 23.04 -12.92 -9.37
N VAL A 191 23.36 -12.39 -8.17
CA VAL A 191 23.09 -13.05 -6.89
C VAL A 191 22.39 -12.06 -5.96
N SER A 192 21.09 -12.29 -5.73
CA SER A 192 20.31 -11.47 -4.80
C SER A 192 20.64 -11.84 -3.37
N MET A 193 20.87 -10.83 -2.52
CA MET A 193 21.29 -11.00 -1.12
C MET A 193 20.62 -9.95 -0.23
N LEU A 194 20.45 -10.29 1.04
CA LEU A 194 20.00 -9.34 2.05
C LEU A 194 21.06 -8.23 2.31
N GLU A 195 20.61 -7.08 2.78
CA GLU A 195 21.50 -5.96 3.14
C GLU A 195 22.54 -6.37 4.18
N GLU A 196 22.13 -7.15 5.19
CA GLU A 196 23.01 -7.64 6.27
C GLU A 196 24.19 -8.47 5.73
N ASP A 197 23.94 -9.33 4.74
CA ASP A 197 24.98 -10.14 4.10
C ASP A 197 25.92 -9.29 3.23
N LEU A 198 25.37 -8.32 2.51
CA LEU A 198 26.18 -7.38 1.73
C LEU A 198 27.07 -6.51 2.64
N GLU A 199 26.55 -6.08 3.79
CA GLU A 199 27.33 -5.36 4.80
C GLU A 199 28.41 -6.25 5.42
N ARG A 200 28.06 -7.47 5.81
CA ARG A 200 28.99 -8.48 6.35
C ARG A 200 30.15 -8.75 5.39
N LEU A 201 29.86 -8.88 4.11
CA LEU A 201 30.85 -9.11 3.06
C LEU A 201 31.48 -7.82 2.53
N GLN A 202 31.10 -6.64 3.05
CA GLN A 202 31.56 -5.32 2.63
C GLN A 202 31.42 -5.11 1.10
N LEU A 203 30.25 -5.42 0.56
CA LEU A 203 29.91 -5.25 -0.86
C LEU A 203 29.07 -3.97 -1.06
N PRO A 204 29.71 -2.80 -1.27
CA PRO A 204 29.00 -1.55 -1.46
C PRO A 204 28.26 -1.51 -2.80
N LEU A 205 27.22 -0.68 -2.89
CA LEU A 205 26.57 -0.38 -4.17
C LEU A 205 27.58 0.20 -5.18
N MET A 206 27.45 -0.16 -6.45
CA MET A 206 28.23 0.41 -7.56
C MET A 206 28.06 1.93 -7.65
N VAL A 207 26.83 2.38 -7.51
CA VAL A 207 26.44 3.79 -7.45
C VAL A 207 25.49 3.99 -6.28
N ASN A 208 25.54 5.16 -5.66
CA ASN A 208 24.59 5.43 -4.58
C ASN A 208 23.14 5.58 -5.13
N GLN A 209 22.13 5.38 -4.29
CA GLN A 209 20.73 5.38 -4.72
C GLN A 209 20.26 6.68 -5.40
N ARG A 210 20.89 7.82 -5.10
CA ARG A 210 20.53 9.12 -5.68
C ARG A 210 21.09 9.31 -7.08
N GLU A 211 22.20 8.66 -7.36
CA GLU A 211 22.92 8.71 -8.64
C GLU A 211 22.55 7.54 -9.56
N ASN A 212 21.74 6.60 -9.07
CA ASN A 212 21.31 5.47 -9.86
C ASN A 212 20.28 5.93 -10.91
N GLU A 213 20.71 6.00 -12.17
CA GLU A 213 19.92 6.38 -13.35
C GLU A 213 19.31 5.18 -14.08
N GLU A 214 19.57 3.94 -13.59
CA GLU A 214 18.96 2.74 -14.15
C GLU A 214 17.42 2.84 -14.03
N LYS A 215 16.69 2.46 -15.08
CA LYS A 215 15.24 2.69 -15.25
C LYS A 215 14.41 2.15 -14.08
N LEU A 216 14.78 0.99 -13.54
CA LEU A 216 14.09 0.31 -12.44
C LEU A 216 14.82 0.49 -11.10
N ARG A 217 15.92 1.24 -11.11
CA ARG A 217 16.78 1.51 -9.96
C ARG A 217 17.26 0.24 -9.28
N THR A 218 17.66 -0.75 -10.08
CA THR A 218 18.24 -2.00 -9.59
C THR A 218 19.51 -1.72 -8.80
N ALA A 219 19.60 -2.29 -7.62
CA ALA A 219 20.64 -1.98 -6.67
C ALA A 219 21.86 -2.91 -6.85
N PHE A 220 22.61 -2.71 -7.93
CA PHE A 220 23.87 -3.42 -8.20
C PHE A 220 24.92 -3.04 -7.17
N THR A 221 25.64 -4.06 -6.67
CA THR A 221 26.85 -3.87 -5.85
C THR A 221 28.11 -4.07 -6.70
N VAL A 222 29.28 -3.82 -6.11
CA VAL A 222 30.56 -4.18 -6.76
C VAL A 222 30.55 -5.66 -7.13
N THR A 223 31.02 -5.99 -8.33
CA THR A 223 31.13 -7.37 -8.81
C THR A 223 32.27 -8.11 -8.11
N VAL A 224 32.11 -9.41 -7.97
CA VAL A 224 33.08 -10.24 -7.24
C VAL A 224 33.36 -11.57 -7.94
N ASP A 225 34.52 -12.14 -7.60
CA ASP A 225 34.87 -13.56 -7.80
C ASP A 225 35.40 -14.12 -6.49
N ALA A 226 35.15 -15.40 -6.20
CA ALA A 226 35.80 -16.06 -5.09
C ALA A 226 37.33 -16.07 -5.32
N LYS A 227 38.09 -15.80 -4.26
CA LYS A 227 39.57 -15.71 -4.32
C LYS A 227 40.24 -17.07 -4.38
N HIS A 228 39.58 -18.08 -3.80
CA HIS A 228 40.07 -19.43 -3.71
C HIS A 228 39.17 -20.39 -4.50
N GLY A 229 39.81 -21.38 -5.14
CA GLY A 229 39.08 -22.38 -5.92
C GLY A 229 38.62 -21.94 -7.30
N THR A 230 39.03 -20.74 -7.74
CA THR A 230 38.74 -20.18 -9.06
C THR A 230 39.98 -19.96 -9.89
N THR A 231 39.82 -19.85 -11.20
CA THR A 231 40.89 -19.50 -12.15
C THR A 231 40.76 -18.05 -12.60
N THR A 232 40.02 -17.80 -13.69
CA THR A 232 39.75 -16.44 -14.20
C THR A 232 38.42 -15.88 -13.77
N GLY A 233 37.61 -16.63 -13.02
CA GLY A 233 36.28 -16.23 -12.56
C GLY A 233 35.16 -16.45 -13.58
N VAL A 234 35.45 -16.78 -14.83
CA VAL A 234 34.49 -16.77 -15.93
C VAL A 234 33.82 -18.13 -16.16
N SER A 235 34.56 -19.24 -15.89
CA SER A 235 34.03 -20.58 -16.15
C SER A 235 32.80 -20.89 -15.30
N ALA A 236 31.98 -21.85 -15.75
CA ALA A 236 30.81 -22.30 -14.97
C ALA A 236 31.21 -22.79 -13.55
N HIS A 237 32.38 -23.46 -13.45
CA HIS A 237 32.94 -23.89 -12.18
C HIS A 237 33.34 -22.72 -11.30
N ASP A 238 34.05 -21.72 -11.85
CA ASP A 238 34.44 -20.53 -11.10
C ASP A 238 33.24 -19.72 -10.60
N ARG A 239 32.21 -19.59 -11.47
CA ARG A 239 30.95 -18.90 -11.12
C ARG A 239 30.19 -19.65 -10.03
N ALA A 240 30.07 -20.99 -10.12
CA ALA A 240 29.45 -21.79 -9.06
C ALA A 240 30.21 -21.65 -7.73
N THR A 241 31.55 -21.69 -7.77
CA THR A 241 32.38 -21.49 -6.58
C THR A 241 32.14 -20.12 -5.94
N THR A 242 32.04 -19.08 -6.76
CA THR A 242 31.77 -17.71 -6.28
C THR A 242 30.36 -17.59 -5.69
N VAL A 243 29.34 -18.17 -6.34
CA VAL A 243 27.95 -18.18 -5.86
C VAL A 243 27.84 -18.88 -4.52
N LEU A 244 28.45 -20.08 -4.39
CA LEU A 244 28.49 -20.83 -3.11
C LEU A 244 29.21 -20.05 -2.01
N ALA A 245 30.30 -19.35 -2.35
CA ALA A 245 31.00 -18.49 -1.40
C ALA A 245 30.14 -17.30 -0.94
N LEU A 246 29.36 -16.68 -1.83
CA LEU A 246 28.41 -15.61 -1.49
C LEU A 246 27.29 -16.10 -0.56
N ALA A 247 26.78 -17.31 -0.77
CA ALA A 247 25.74 -17.93 0.04
C ALA A 247 26.25 -18.39 1.42
N SER A 248 27.57 -18.64 1.55
CA SER A 248 28.14 -19.17 2.79
C SER A 248 28.20 -18.10 3.89
N ARG A 249 27.68 -18.43 5.07
CA ARG A 249 27.77 -17.59 6.27
C ARG A 249 29.19 -17.51 6.86
N GLU A 250 30.06 -18.46 6.50
CA GLU A 250 31.47 -18.51 6.94
C GLU A 250 32.36 -17.56 6.12
N SER A 251 31.92 -17.13 4.94
CA SER A 251 32.68 -16.27 4.06
C SER A 251 32.90 -14.87 4.64
N LYS A 252 34.07 -14.32 4.35
CA LYS A 252 34.54 -13.02 4.82
C LYS A 252 34.85 -12.10 3.63
N PRO A 253 34.96 -10.78 3.83
CA PRO A 253 35.31 -9.83 2.77
C PRO A 253 36.61 -10.17 2.03
N GLU A 254 37.59 -10.78 2.71
CA GLU A 254 38.89 -11.15 2.16
C GLU A 254 38.83 -12.33 1.20
N ASP A 255 37.71 -13.11 1.19
CA ASP A 255 37.53 -14.28 0.34
C ASP A 255 37.13 -13.92 -1.09
N PHE A 256 36.95 -12.64 -1.37
CA PHE A 256 36.49 -12.14 -2.66
C PHE A 256 37.52 -11.20 -3.32
N ASN A 257 37.74 -11.40 -4.61
CA ASN A 257 38.34 -10.43 -5.51
C ASN A 257 37.30 -9.42 -5.99
N ARG A 258 37.68 -8.17 -6.18
CA ARG A 258 36.84 -7.06 -6.67
C ARG A 258 37.65 -6.25 -7.68
N PRO A 259 37.17 -6.04 -8.91
CA PRO A 259 35.95 -6.58 -9.49
C PRO A 259 36.03 -8.07 -9.80
N GLY A 260 34.88 -8.68 -10.16
CA GLY A 260 34.75 -10.04 -10.61
C GLY A 260 33.65 -10.19 -11.67
N HIS A 261 33.13 -11.41 -11.84
CA HIS A 261 32.18 -11.77 -12.91
C HIS A 261 30.80 -12.18 -12.38
N ILE A 262 30.58 -12.18 -11.06
CA ILE A 262 29.27 -12.34 -10.42
C ILE A 262 28.81 -10.98 -9.90
N PHE A 263 27.51 -10.69 -10.07
CA PHE A 263 26.88 -9.42 -9.78
C PHE A 263 25.95 -9.53 -8.56
N PRO A 264 26.43 -9.27 -7.32
CA PRO A 264 25.52 -9.26 -6.19
C PRO A 264 24.54 -8.10 -6.29
N LEU A 265 23.26 -8.38 -5.96
CA LEU A 265 22.16 -7.42 -5.97
C LEU A 265 21.61 -7.27 -4.56
N LYS A 266 21.34 -6.03 -4.17
CA LYS A 266 20.66 -5.76 -2.91
C LYS A 266 19.17 -6.03 -3.01
N TYR A 267 18.71 -7.02 -2.26
CA TYR A 267 17.29 -7.30 -2.05
C TYR A 267 16.61 -6.15 -1.30
N ARG A 268 15.39 -5.84 -1.69
CA ARG A 268 14.57 -4.85 -0.97
C ARG A 268 13.71 -5.55 0.08
N GLU A 269 13.89 -5.19 1.35
CA GLU A 269 13.10 -5.73 2.45
C GLU A 269 11.60 -5.66 2.16
N GLY A 270 10.88 -6.77 2.41
CA GLY A 270 9.48 -6.97 2.02
C GLY A 270 9.29 -7.73 0.70
N GLY A 271 10.36 -7.93 -0.08
CA GLY A 271 10.39 -8.75 -1.29
C GLY A 271 9.45 -8.30 -2.38
N VAL A 272 8.84 -9.25 -3.09
CA VAL A 272 7.91 -8.97 -4.19
C VAL A 272 6.69 -8.14 -3.75
N LEU A 273 6.38 -8.12 -2.46
CA LEU A 273 5.30 -7.29 -1.91
C LEU A 273 5.68 -5.79 -1.87
N LYS A 274 6.98 -5.49 -1.92
CA LYS A 274 7.53 -4.12 -1.91
C LYS A 274 7.99 -3.68 -3.30
N ARG A 275 8.61 -4.57 -4.06
CA ARG A 275 9.06 -4.36 -5.45
C ARG A 275 8.84 -5.64 -6.24
N ALA A 276 7.96 -5.59 -7.24
CA ALA A 276 7.59 -6.74 -8.07
C ALA A 276 8.69 -7.05 -9.12
N GLY A 277 9.91 -7.37 -8.66
CA GLY A 277 11.07 -7.64 -9.51
C GLY A 277 11.67 -9.02 -9.28
N HIS A 278 12.49 -9.50 -10.24
CA HIS A 278 13.14 -10.79 -10.20
C HIS A 278 14.14 -10.90 -9.03
N THR A 279 14.84 -9.81 -8.68
CA THR A 279 15.71 -9.72 -7.49
C THR A 279 14.96 -10.11 -6.21
N GLU A 280 13.76 -9.55 -6.02
CA GLU A 280 12.93 -9.84 -4.85
C GLU A 280 12.33 -11.25 -4.94
N ALA A 281 11.84 -11.65 -6.12
CA ALA A 281 11.25 -12.96 -6.32
C ALA A 281 12.23 -14.10 -6.03
N SER A 282 13.50 -13.93 -6.38
CA SER A 282 14.52 -14.96 -6.20
C SER A 282 14.80 -15.24 -4.71
N VAL A 283 14.97 -14.22 -3.90
CA VAL A 283 15.16 -14.37 -2.44
C VAL A 283 13.89 -14.89 -1.78
N ASP A 284 12.72 -14.36 -2.16
CA ASP A 284 11.44 -14.82 -1.63
C ASP A 284 11.23 -16.33 -1.84
N LEU A 285 11.55 -16.84 -3.03
CA LEU A 285 11.46 -18.26 -3.33
C LEU A 285 12.44 -19.10 -2.52
N ALA A 286 13.68 -18.64 -2.31
CA ALA A 286 14.65 -19.31 -1.46
C ALA A 286 14.16 -19.40 -0.01
N VAL A 287 13.68 -18.29 0.55
CA VAL A 287 13.11 -18.24 1.92
C VAL A 287 11.88 -19.14 2.04
N LEU A 288 10.95 -19.10 1.08
CA LEU A 288 9.77 -19.95 1.08
C LEU A 288 10.12 -21.45 0.94
N ALA A 289 11.24 -21.75 0.28
CA ALA A 289 11.77 -23.10 0.21
C ALA A 289 12.46 -23.56 1.53
N GLY A 290 12.65 -22.67 2.48
CA GLY A 290 13.34 -22.93 3.75
C GLY A 290 14.86 -22.96 3.62
N LEU A 291 15.40 -22.27 2.62
CA LEU A 291 16.83 -22.14 2.29
C LEU A 291 17.36 -20.77 2.71
N ASP A 292 18.70 -20.59 2.64
CA ASP A 292 19.30 -19.30 2.93
C ASP A 292 18.81 -18.20 1.96
N PRO A 293 18.65 -16.95 2.40
CA PRO A 293 18.06 -15.86 1.62
C PRO A 293 19.02 -15.29 0.55
N VAL A 294 19.64 -16.19 -0.20
CA VAL A 294 20.57 -15.88 -1.29
C VAL A 294 20.19 -16.70 -2.52
N ALA A 295 19.98 -16.05 -3.64
CA ALA A 295 19.52 -16.73 -4.85
C ALA A 295 20.25 -16.20 -6.10
N VAL A 296 20.47 -17.11 -7.03
CA VAL A 296 20.97 -16.80 -8.38
C VAL A 296 19.80 -16.43 -9.28
N LEU A 297 20.01 -15.45 -10.14
CA LEU A 297 19.10 -15.11 -11.23
C LEU A 297 19.88 -14.67 -12.47
N CYS A 298 19.31 -14.95 -13.64
CA CYS A 298 19.85 -14.53 -14.93
C CYS A 298 18.75 -14.55 -15.98
N GLU A 299 18.63 -13.48 -16.72
CA GLU A 299 17.61 -13.29 -17.75
C GLU A 299 17.83 -14.26 -18.92
N VAL A 300 16.75 -14.82 -19.49
CA VAL A 300 16.79 -15.71 -20.64
C VAL A 300 16.81 -14.91 -21.95
N VAL A 301 17.72 -15.28 -22.85
CA VAL A 301 17.82 -14.72 -24.19
C VAL A 301 17.29 -15.68 -25.24
N ASP A 302 16.78 -15.16 -26.36
CA ASP A 302 16.46 -15.92 -27.56
C ASP A 302 17.73 -16.18 -28.40
N ASP A 303 17.65 -17.06 -29.38
CA ASP A 303 18.78 -17.48 -30.23
C ASP A 303 19.44 -16.31 -30.99
N ASP A 304 18.70 -15.23 -31.26
CA ASP A 304 19.19 -14.02 -31.91
C ASP A 304 19.84 -13.00 -30.95
N GLY A 305 19.89 -13.33 -29.66
CA GLY A 305 20.41 -12.46 -28.60
C GLY A 305 19.42 -11.41 -28.08
N SER A 306 18.18 -11.39 -28.55
CA SER A 306 17.12 -10.57 -27.95
C SER A 306 16.60 -11.21 -26.68
N MET A 307 15.93 -10.39 -25.83
CA MET A 307 15.31 -10.91 -24.62
C MET A 307 14.12 -11.80 -24.95
N ALA A 308 14.11 -13.01 -24.41
CA ALA A 308 13.01 -13.94 -24.60
C ALA A 308 11.73 -13.42 -23.94
N ARG A 309 10.60 -13.44 -24.67
CA ARG A 309 9.28 -12.99 -24.18
C ARG A 309 8.40 -14.19 -23.87
N LEU A 310 7.31 -13.96 -23.14
CA LEU A 310 6.44 -15.00 -22.56
C LEU A 310 6.12 -16.17 -23.54
N PRO A 311 5.76 -15.96 -24.82
CA PRO A 311 5.49 -17.08 -25.73
C PRO A 311 6.72 -18.01 -25.96
N LYS A 312 7.91 -17.41 -26.05
CA LYS A 312 9.18 -18.15 -26.20
C LYS A 312 9.62 -18.77 -24.87
N LEU A 313 9.45 -18.07 -23.77
CA LEU A 313 9.76 -18.55 -22.42
C LEU A 313 8.93 -19.80 -22.07
N ARG A 314 7.65 -19.86 -22.46
CA ARG A 314 6.82 -21.07 -22.30
C ARG A 314 7.36 -22.26 -23.09
N GLN A 315 7.73 -22.05 -24.36
CA GLN A 315 8.34 -23.09 -25.18
C GLN A 315 9.69 -23.56 -24.61
N PHE A 316 10.49 -22.62 -24.11
CA PHE A 316 11.75 -22.92 -23.45
C PHE A 316 11.53 -23.76 -22.18
N ALA A 317 10.60 -23.34 -21.32
CA ALA A 317 10.27 -24.03 -20.07
C ALA A 317 9.79 -25.48 -20.34
N GLU A 318 8.95 -25.67 -21.38
CA GLU A 318 8.49 -27.00 -21.78
C GLU A 318 9.64 -27.86 -22.30
N ARG A 319 10.49 -27.31 -23.18
CA ARG A 319 11.63 -28.01 -23.76
C ARG A 319 12.66 -28.47 -22.73
N GLU A 320 12.96 -27.59 -21.76
CA GLU A 320 13.95 -27.85 -20.72
C GLU A 320 13.32 -28.46 -19.43
N ASN A 321 12.02 -28.75 -19.44
CA ASN A 321 11.27 -29.30 -18.33
C ASN A 321 11.39 -28.44 -17.04
N LEU A 322 11.30 -27.12 -17.19
CA LEU A 322 11.30 -26.15 -16.10
C LEU A 322 9.87 -25.75 -15.72
N LYS A 323 9.65 -25.50 -14.44
CA LYS A 323 8.44 -24.82 -13.99
C LYS A 323 8.54 -23.34 -14.35
N ILE A 324 7.47 -22.78 -14.91
CA ILE A 324 7.34 -21.36 -15.17
C ILE A 324 6.27 -20.77 -14.27
N ILE A 325 6.60 -19.69 -13.55
CA ILE A 325 5.68 -18.96 -12.67
C ILE A 325 5.72 -17.46 -12.95
N SER A 326 4.69 -16.72 -12.53
CA SER A 326 4.67 -15.27 -12.60
C SER A 326 4.93 -14.63 -11.24
N ILE A 327 5.59 -13.46 -11.23
CA ILE A 327 5.75 -12.63 -10.02
C ILE A 327 4.37 -12.23 -9.46
N ALA A 328 3.38 -12.00 -10.32
CA ALA A 328 2.02 -11.70 -9.91
C ALA A 328 1.41 -12.82 -9.05
N ASP A 329 1.61 -14.09 -9.44
CA ASP A 329 1.15 -15.24 -8.67
C ASP A 329 1.89 -15.37 -7.34
N LEU A 330 3.20 -15.11 -7.32
CA LEU A 330 4.01 -15.09 -6.10
C LEU A 330 3.56 -13.99 -5.13
N ILE A 331 3.27 -12.79 -5.62
CA ILE A 331 2.69 -11.70 -4.82
C ILE A 331 1.36 -12.15 -4.21
N ARG A 332 0.46 -12.74 -5.01
CA ARG A 332 -0.84 -13.25 -4.55
C ARG A 332 -0.67 -14.32 -3.48
N TYR A 333 0.27 -15.26 -3.68
CA TYR A 333 0.61 -16.32 -2.74
C TYR A 333 1.09 -15.76 -1.39
N ARG A 334 2.05 -14.80 -1.39
CA ARG A 334 2.60 -14.18 -0.19
C ARG A 334 1.57 -13.34 0.56
N ARG A 335 0.77 -12.51 -0.16
CA ARG A 335 -0.27 -11.67 0.47
C ARG A 335 -1.27 -12.44 1.32
N LYS A 336 -1.52 -13.69 0.97
CA LYS A 336 -2.43 -14.55 1.74
C LYS A 336 -1.78 -15.14 3.00
N ARG A 337 -0.48 -15.32 3.01
CA ARG A 337 0.27 -16.08 4.03
C ARG A 337 1.07 -15.21 4.96
N ASP A 338 1.65 -14.14 4.45
CA ASP A 338 2.46 -13.22 5.25
C ASP A 338 1.57 -12.37 6.15
N LYS A 339 2.00 -12.15 7.40
CA LYS A 339 1.35 -11.19 8.29
C LYS A 339 1.80 -9.78 7.91
N LEU A 340 0.92 -9.03 7.25
CA LEU A 340 1.23 -7.71 6.70
C LEU A 340 0.74 -6.54 7.57
N ILE A 341 0.27 -6.85 8.77
CA ILE A 341 -0.29 -5.88 9.70
C ILE A 341 0.28 -6.02 11.10
N GLU A 342 0.40 -4.90 11.78
CA GLU A 342 0.82 -4.80 13.17
C GLU A 342 -0.18 -3.95 13.95
N LEU A 343 -0.64 -4.44 15.10
CA LEU A 343 -1.51 -3.66 15.98
C LEU A 343 -0.67 -2.56 16.66
N ALA A 344 -0.86 -1.31 16.26
CA ALA A 344 -0.15 -0.16 16.79
C ALA A 344 -0.75 0.36 18.10
N GLY A 345 -2.05 0.16 18.32
CA GLY A 345 -2.72 0.57 19.56
C GLY A 345 -4.23 0.39 19.51
N ALA A 346 -4.86 0.40 20.68
CA ALA A 346 -6.31 0.35 20.80
C ALA A 346 -6.83 1.28 21.89
N ALA A 347 -8.01 1.89 21.66
CA ALA A 347 -8.64 2.78 22.62
C ALA A 347 -10.17 2.77 22.45
N ARG A 348 -10.89 2.99 23.55
CA ARG A 348 -12.32 3.23 23.50
C ARG A 348 -12.60 4.64 22.99
N ILE A 349 -13.47 4.74 21.99
CA ILE A 349 -13.89 6.02 21.40
C ILE A 349 -15.41 6.13 21.50
N PRO A 350 -15.94 7.08 22.29
CA PRO A 350 -17.34 7.46 22.20
C PRO A 350 -17.57 8.20 20.88
N THR A 351 -18.47 7.70 20.06
CA THR A 351 -18.84 8.31 18.78
C THR A 351 -20.27 8.82 18.81
N MET A 352 -20.65 9.62 17.83
CA MET A 352 -22.05 10.07 17.68
C MET A 352 -23.04 8.92 17.42
N TRP A 353 -22.54 7.74 17.05
CA TRP A 353 -23.34 6.52 16.83
C TRP A 353 -23.34 5.57 18.05
N GLY A 354 -22.54 5.86 19.07
CA GLY A 354 -22.34 5.02 20.26
C GLY A 354 -20.87 4.76 20.56
N PRO A 355 -20.56 4.01 21.63
CA PRO A 355 -19.21 3.68 22.01
C PRO A 355 -18.67 2.50 21.18
N PHE A 356 -17.48 2.68 20.61
CA PHE A 356 -16.70 1.66 19.90
C PHE A 356 -15.30 1.55 20.51
N THR A 357 -14.62 0.44 20.27
CA THR A 357 -13.17 0.32 20.50
C THR A 357 -12.48 0.45 19.15
N ALA A 358 -11.62 1.47 19.02
CA ALA A 358 -10.80 1.66 17.84
C ALA A 358 -9.49 0.89 18.00
N HIS A 359 -9.16 0.08 16.99
CA HIS A 359 -7.88 -0.61 16.86
C HIS A 359 -7.13 0.00 15.67
N CYS A 360 -5.95 0.57 15.92
CA CYS A 360 -5.09 1.10 14.89
C CYS A 360 -4.12 0.01 14.44
N TYR A 361 -4.12 -0.31 13.15
CA TYR A 361 -3.21 -1.26 12.53
C TYR A 361 -2.29 -0.56 11.56
N ARG A 362 -0.99 -0.81 11.69
CA ARG A 362 0.01 -0.35 10.73
C ARG A 362 0.27 -1.43 9.69
N SER A 363 0.21 -1.07 8.43
CA SER A 363 0.68 -1.92 7.33
C SER A 363 2.21 -1.91 7.29
N ILE A 364 2.84 -3.08 7.29
CA ILE A 364 4.29 -3.21 7.18
C ILE A 364 4.80 -2.94 5.76
N LEU A 365 3.92 -2.98 4.75
CA LEU A 365 4.28 -2.75 3.36
C LEU A 365 4.60 -1.28 3.06
N ASP A 366 3.81 -0.36 3.61
CA ASP A 366 3.84 1.06 3.28
C ASP A 366 3.82 2.00 4.50
N GLY A 367 3.69 1.42 5.71
CA GLY A 367 3.63 2.17 6.96
C GLY A 367 2.30 2.90 7.20
N ILE A 368 1.30 2.73 6.31
CA ILE A 368 0.00 3.37 6.45
C ILE A 368 -0.74 2.76 7.65
N GLU A 369 -1.29 3.64 8.47
CA GLU A 369 -2.13 3.24 9.61
C GLU A 369 -3.59 3.20 9.19
N HIS A 370 -4.21 2.03 9.40
CA HIS A 370 -5.64 1.78 9.17
C HIS A 370 -6.35 1.68 10.52
N ILE A 371 -7.66 1.87 10.53
CA ILE A 371 -8.42 1.81 11.78
C ILE A 371 -9.59 0.82 11.66
N ALA A 372 -9.75 -0.02 12.69
CA ALA A 372 -10.92 -0.87 12.85
C ALA A 372 -11.75 -0.39 14.05
N MET A 373 -13.00 -0.02 13.80
CA MET A 373 -13.97 0.35 14.82
C MET A 373 -14.76 -0.91 15.20
N VAL A 374 -14.54 -1.40 16.41
CA VAL A 374 -15.11 -2.66 16.91
C VAL A 374 -16.20 -2.35 17.92
N LYS A 375 -17.37 -2.96 17.72
CA LYS A 375 -18.49 -2.93 18.67
C LYS A 375 -18.67 -4.29 19.32
N GLY A 376 -18.80 -4.31 20.64
CA GLY A 376 -19.03 -5.54 21.39
C GLY A 376 -17.86 -6.54 21.27
N GLU A 377 -18.12 -7.78 21.66
CA GLU A 377 -17.16 -8.89 21.55
C GLU A 377 -17.38 -9.66 20.25
N ILE A 378 -16.29 -10.00 19.58
CA ILE A 378 -16.33 -10.80 18.35
C ILE A 378 -16.71 -12.25 18.65
N GLY A 379 -16.34 -12.75 19.84
CA GLY A 379 -16.70 -14.09 20.32
C GLY A 379 -16.08 -15.18 19.44
N ASP A 380 -16.93 -16.07 18.92
CA ASP A 380 -16.54 -17.19 18.05
C ASP A 380 -16.17 -16.77 16.61
N GLY A 381 -16.34 -15.49 16.29
CA GLY A 381 -16.05 -14.95 14.95
C GLY A 381 -17.12 -15.25 13.89
N GLN A 382 -18.26 -15.84 14.26
CA GLN A 382 -19.27 -16.24 13.30
C GLN A 382 -20.31 -15.14 13.04
N ASP A 383 -20.72 -15.00 11.79
CA ASP A 383 -21.80 -14.09 11.35
C ASP A 383 -21.63 -12.63 11.79
N ILE A 384 -20.40 -12.15 11.80
CA ILE A 384 -20.08 -10.81 12.25
C ILE A 384 -20.53 -9.77 11.22
N PRO A 385 -21.33 -8.75 11.61
CA PRO A 385 -21.57 -7.59 10.74
C PRO A 385 -20.27 -6.85 10.44
N VAL A 386 -19.88 -6.78 9.17
CA VAL A 386 -18.61 -6.19 8.76
C VAL A 386 -18.82 -5.14 7.67
N ARG A 387 -18.18 -3.99 7.84
CA ARG A 387 -17.97 -3.00 6.79
C ARG A 387 -16.48 -2.81 6.55
N VAL A 388 -16.02 -3.02 5.33
CA VAL A 388 -14.71 -2.55 4.88
C VAL A 388 -14.95 -1.26 4.10
N HIS A 389 -14.56 -0.13 4.68
CA HIS A 389 -14.74 1.20 4.12
C HIS A 389 -13.42 1.70 3.53
N SER A 390 -13.44 2.10 2.26
CA SER A 390 -12.30 2.75 1.61
C SER A 390 -12.37 4.25 1.83
N GLU A 391 -11.30 4.85 2.30
CA GLU A 391 -11.17 6.28 2.56
C GLU A 391 -11.69 7.15 1.42
N CYS A 392 -12.46 8.17 1.78
CA CYS A 392 -12.93 9.20 0.89
C CYS A 392 -12.98 10.53 1.66
N LEU A 393 -11.86 11.22 1.74
CA LEU A 393 -11.70 12.44 2.54
C LEU A 393 -12.82 13.45 2.28
N THR A 394 -13.15 13.67 1.01
CA THR A 394 -14.18 14.65 0.64
C THR A 394 -15.59 14.24 1.09
N GLY A 395 -15.93 12.95 1.02
CA GLY A 395 -17.23 12.45 1.44
C GLY A 395 -17.33 12.20 2.93
N ASP A 396 -16.30 11.59 3.53
CA ASP A 396 -16.33 11.12 4.91
C ASP A 396 -16.15 12.27 5.92
N ILE A 397 -15.31 13.27 5.59
CA ILE A 397 -14.95 14.38 6.49
C ILE A 397 -15.66 15.67 6.08
N PHE A 398 -15.63 16.01 4.78
CA PHE A 398 -16.20 17.30 4.31
C PHE A 398 -17.65 17.20 3.84
N GLY A 399 -18.29 16.01 3.93
CA GLY A 399 -19.69 15.84 3.58
C GLY A 399 -19.99 16.15 2.11
N SER A 400 -19.07 15.87 1.19
CA SER A 400 -19.27 16.13 -0.24
C SER A 400 -20.51 15.41 -0.76
N ALA A 401 -21.40 16.18 -1.40
CA ALA A 401 -22.60 15.65 -2.03
C ALA A 401 -22.34 14.93 -3.36
N ARG A 402 -21.10 14.99 -3.91
CA ARG A 402 -20.75 14.29 -5.17
C ARG A 402 -20.74 12.77 -5.06
N CYS A 403 -20.64 12.23 -3.84
CA CYS A 403 -20.62 10.79 -3.57
C CYS A 403 -21.53 10.46 -2.37
N ASP A 404 -21.69 9.17 -2.11
CA ASP A 404 -22.47 8.63 -1.01
C ASP A 404 -21.59 8.05 0.13
N CYS A 405 -20.26 8.30 0.11
CA CYS A 405 -19.29 7.65 1.00
C CYS A 405 -19.57 7.95 2.47
N GLY A 406 -19.69 9.23 2.87
CA GLY A 406 -19.97 9.62 4.25
C GLY A 406 -21.31 9.05 4.75
N ASN A 407 -22.34 9.04 3.89
CA ASN A 407 -23.63 8.43 4.24
C ASN A 407 -23.50 6.90 4.45
N GLN A 408 -22.72 6.20 3.61
CA GLN A 408 -22.43 4.78 3.80
C GLN A 408 -21.67 4.50 5.09
N LEU A 409 -20.69 5.36 5.43
CA LEU A 409 -19.92 5.25 6.68
C LEU A 409 -20.84 5.38 7.90
N GLY A 410 -21.64 6.45 7.93
CA GLY A 410 -22.59 6.70 9.03
C GLY A 410 -23.65 5.59 9.16
N LEU A 411 -24.18 5.11 8.04
CA LEU A 411 -25.17 4.03 8.02
C LEU A 411 -24.57 2.71 8.55
N ALA A 412 -23.34 2.38 8.14
CA ALA A 412 -22.67 1.17 8.62
C ALA A 412 -22.39 1.25 10.13
N MET A 413 -21.90 2.40 10.64
CA MET A 413 -21.69 2.61 12.09
C MET A 413 -22.98 2.43 12.88
N LYS A 414 -24.12 3.00 12.40
CA LYS A 414 -25.42 2.84 13.03
C LYS A 414 -25.91 1.39 13.05
N GLN A 415 -25.76 0.67 11.94
CA GLN A 415 -26.19 -0.73 11.84
C GLN A 415 -25.36 -1.63 12.77
N ILE A 416 -24.04 -1.40 12.87
CA ILE A 416 -23.16 -2.14 13.77
C ILE A 416 -23.52 -1.84 15.24
N GLU A 417 -23.79 -0.56 15.57
CA GLU A 417 -24.22 -0.19 16.92
C GLU A 417 -25.54 -0.88 17.29
N ALA A 418 -26.53 -0.84 16.41
CA ALA A 418 -27.83 -1.49 16.59
C ALA A 418 -27.72 -3.02 16.74
N ALA A 419 -26.80 -3.65 16.03
CA ALA A 419 -26.52 -5.08 16.14
C ALA A 419 -25.80 -5.46 17.45
N GLY A 420 -25.27 -4.48 18.21
CA GLY A 420 -24.54 -4.69 19.46
C GLY A 420 -23.17 -5.33 19.30
N ARG A 421 -22.80 -5.84 18.12
CA ARG A 421 -21.48 -6.35 17.75
C ARG A 421 -21.18 -6.13 16.27
N GLY A 422 -19.91 -6.02 15.93
CA GLY A 422 -19.46 -5.91 14.54
C GLY A 422 -18.19 -5.09 14.38
N VAL A 423 -17.71 -5.01 13.15
CA VAL A 423 -16.44 -4.35 12.80
C VAL A 423 -16.63 -3.45 11.59
N LEU A 424 -16.17 -2.21 11.70
CA LEU A 424 -15.94 -1.35 10.55
C LEU A 424 -14.43 -1.16 10.38
N VAL A 425 -13.86 -1.66 9.27
CA VAL A 425 -12.46 -1.40 8.89
C VAL A 425 -12.41 -0.22 7.94
N TYR A 426 -11.73 0.84 8.34
CA TYR A 426 -11.49 2.04 7.53
C TYR A 426 -10.09 1.97 6.92
N LEU A 427 -10.02 1.74 5.61
CA LEU A 427 -8.77 1.61 4.87
C LEU A 427 -8.34 2.98 4.36
N ARG A 428 -7.23 3.49 4.88
CA ARG A 428 -6.58 4.72 4.44
C ARG A 428 -5.75 4.45 3.18
N GLY A 429 -5.41 5.50 2.44
CA GLY A 429 -4.68 5.37 1.18
C GLY A 429 -5.55 4.94 -0.02
N HIS A 430 -6.84 4.67 0.18
CA HIS A 430 -7.79 4.26 -0.86
C HIS A 430 -8.51 5.42 -1.55
N GLU A 431 -8.05 6.66 -1.33
CA GLU A 431 -8.63 7.88 -1.89
C GLU A 431 -8.69 7.83 -3.42
N GLY A 432 -9.84 8.22 -3.98
CA GLY A 432 -10.04 8.21 -5.42
C GLY A 432 -9.93 6.82 -6.06
N ARG A 433 -10.16 5.73 -5.31
CA ARG A 433 -9.92 4.32 -5.71
C ARG A 433 -8.45 3.97 -5.85
N GLY A 434 -7.60 4.57 -4.99
CA GLY A 434 -6.17 4.33 -4.94
C GLY A 434 -5.33 5.31 -5.77
N ILE A 435 -5.96 6.20 -6.57
CA ILE A 435 -5.22 7.20 -7.37
C ILE A 435 -4.76 8.42 -6.56
N GLY A 436 -5.23 8.55 -5.32
CA GLY A 436 -4.90 9.65 -4.43
C GLY A 436 -5.78 10.89 -4.60
N LEU A 437 -5.71 11.80 -3.61
CA LEU A 437 -6.58 12.99 -3.52
C LEU A 437 -6.34 13.97 -4.67
N GLY A 438 -5.09 14.23 -5.04
CA GLY A 438 -4.75 15.18 -6.11
C GLY A 438 -5.34 14.78 -7.46
N HIS A 439 -5.19 13.52 -7.84
CA HIS A 439 -5.75 12.98 -9.09
C HIS A 439 -7.28 12.92 -9.04
N LYS A 440 -7.86 12.57 -7.89
CA LYS A 440 -9.31 12.62 -7.70
C LYS A 440 -9.90 14.01 -7.97
N LEU A 441 -9.24 15.08 -7.48
CA LEU A 441 -9.70 16.45 -7.73
C LEU A 441 -9.56 16.84 -9.22
N ARG A 442 -8.51 16.37 -9.90
CA ARG A 442 -8.38 16.52 -11.36
C ARG A 442 -9.51 15.79 -12.10
N ALA A 443 -9.80 14.54 -11.68
CA ALA A 443 -10.92 13.77 -12.24
C ALA A 443 -12.26 14.48 -12.03
N TYR A 444 -12.47 15.18 -10.91
CA TYR A 444 -13.67 15.99 -10.68
C TYR A 444 -13.83 17.12 -11.72
N ASN A 445 -12.73 17.81 -12.08
CA ASN A 445 -12.77 18.83 -13.12
C ASN A 445 -13.17 18.24 -14.50
N LEU A 446 -12.67 17.05 -14.83
CA LEU A 446 -13.08 16.34 -16.04
C LEU A 446 -14.55 15.90 -16.01
N GLN A 447 -15.03 15.50 -14.83
CA GLN A 447 -16.45 15.16 -14.63
C GLN A 447 -17.35 16.39 -14.80
N ASP A 448 -16.93 17.57 -14.35
CA ASP A 448 -17.63 18.82 -14.58
C ASP A 448 -17.64 19.20 -16.07
N ALA A 449 -16.61 18.81 -16.83
CA ALA A 449 -16.54 18.92 -18.29
C ALA A 449 -17.32 17.83 -19.05
N GLY A 450 -18.05 16.96 -18.34
CA GLY A 450 -18.96 15.98 -18.95
C GLY A 450 -18.47 14.53 -18.98
N ARG A 451 -17.24 14.22 -18.51
CA ARG A 451 -16.77 12.83 -18.37
C ARG A 451 -17.49 12.13 -17.23
N ASP A 452 -17.58 10.81 -17.27
CA ASP A 452 -17.92 10.02 -16.08
C ASP A 452 -16.66 9.66 -15.27
N THR A 453 -16.85 8.95 -14.15
CA THR A 453 -15.74 8.63 -13.23
C THR A 453 -14.70 7.69 -13.86
N VAL A 454 -15.09 6.80 -14.76
CA VAL A 454 -14.22 5.84 -15.45
C VAL A 454 -13.44 6.57 -16.55
N GLU A 455 -14.14 7.27 -17.43
CA GLU A 455 -13.58 8.07 -18.52
C GLU A 455 -12.58 9.11 -18.00
N ALA A 456 -12.87 9.76 -16.86
CA ALA A 456 -11.98 10.73 -16.26
C ALA A 456 -10.65 10.11 -15.79
N ASN A 457 -10.68 8.87 -15.27
CA ASN A 457 -9.44 8.17 -14.88
C ASN A 457 -8.64 7.73 -16.12
N GLU A 458 -9.30 7.17 -17.13
CA GLU A 458 -8.67 6.75 -18.38
C GLU A 458 -8.00 7.93 -19.11
N GLU A 459 -8.67 9.09 -19.18
CA GLU A 459 -8.11 10.32 -19.76
C GLU A 459 -6.87 10.84 -19.02
N LEU A 460 -6.78 10.56 -17.72
CA LEU A 460 -5.60 10.88 -16.89
C LEU A 460 -4.50 9.80 -16.95
N GLY A 461 -4.68 8.72 -17.73
CA GLY A 461 -3.76 7.59 -17.78
C GLY A 461 -3.70 6.79 -16.47
N LEU A 462 -4.78 6.78 -15.69
CA LEU A 462 -4.85 6.16 -14.38
C LEU A 462 -5.76 4.91 -14.39
N PRO A 463 -5.47 3.91 -13.55
CA PRO A 463 -6.31 2.72 -13.46
C PRO A 463 -7.71 3.08 -12.94
N VAL A 464 -8.70 2.31 -13.35
CA VAL A 464 -10.10 2.49 -12.94
C VAL A 464 -10.29 2.20 -11.45
N ASP A 465 -9.61 1.18 -10.94
CA ASP A 465 -9.61 0.80 -9.52
C ASP A 465 -8.32 0.04 -9.18
N SER A 466 -7.45 0.63 -8.37
CA SER A 466 -6.21 0.02 -7.89
C SER A 466 -6.25 -0.36 -6.40
N ARG A 467 -7.46 -0.38 -5.79
CA ARG A 467 -7.60 -0.69 -4.37
C ARG A 467 -7.42 -2.16 -4.10
N GLU A 468 -6.66 -2.45 -3.06
CA GLU A 468 -6.48 -3.78 -2.51
C GLU A 468 -7.13 -3.91 -1.14
N TYR A 469 -7.82 -5.02 -0.92
CA TYR A 469 -8.58 -5.25 0.31
C TYR A 469 -7.90 -6.27 1.24
N GLY A 470 -6.74 -6.81 0.86
CA GLY A 470 -6.00 -7.82 1.61
C GLY A 470 -5.62 -7.39 3.02
N ILE A 471 -5.16 -6.14 3.19
CA ILE A 471 -4.90 -5.55 4.52
C ILE A 471 -6.18 -5.54 5.37
N GLY A 472 -7.32 -5.16 4.79
CA GLY A 472 -8.61 -5.18 5.48
C GLY A 472 -9.02 -6.60 5.90
N ALA A 473 -8.77 -7.59 5.05
CA ALA A 473 -9.02 -8.99 5.35
C ALA A 473 -8.15 -9.49 6.52
N GLN A 474 -6.86 -9.14 6.52
CA GLN A 474 -5.95 -9.51 7.60
C GLN A 474 -6.34 -8.86 8.93
N ILE A 475 -6.75 -7.58 8.92
CA ILE A 475 -7.26 -6.89 10.11
C ILE A 475 -8.49 -7.63 10.68
N LEU A 476 -9.45 -8.00 9.83
CA LEU A 476 -10.63 -8.76 10.26
C LEU A 476 -10.25 -10.12 10.89
N ARG A 477 -9.32 -10.82 10.26
CA ARG A 477 -8.82 -12.10 10.75
C ARG A 477 -8.09 -11.96 12.10
N ASP A 478 -7.24 -10.93 12.25
CA ASP A 478 -6.51 -10.65 13.50
C ASP A 478 -7.47 -10.30 14.64
N LEU A 479 -8.61 -9.65 14.34
CA LEU A 479 -9.70 -9.37 15.28
C LEU A 479 -10.55 -10.61 15.61
N GLY A 480 -10.29 -11.76 14.99
CA GLY A 480 -10.99 -13.02 15.26
C GLY A 480 -12.25 -13.26 14.41
N VAL A 481 -12.52 -12.43 13.38
CA VAL A 481 -13.62 -12.68 12.44
C VAL A 481 -13.32 -13.92 11.61
N ARG A 482 -14.31 -14.80 11.44
CA ARG A 482 -14.25 -16.02 10.62
C ARG A 482 -15.28 -16.00 9.52
N THR A 483 -16.55 -15.78 9.88
CA THR A 483 -17.61 -15.56 8.89
C THR A 483 -18.22 -14.19 9.08
N MET A 484 -18.64 -13.56 7.99
CA MET A 484 -19.14 -12.19 8.05
C MET A 484 -20.41 -11.96 7.24
N LYS A 485 -21.24 -11.04 7.75
CA LYS A 485 -22.32 -10.39 7.01
C LYS A 485 -21.77 -9.10 6.44
N LEU A 486 -21.35 -9.13 5.17
CA LEU A 486 -20.60 -8.03 4.56
C LEU A 486 -21.51 -6.92 4.07
N MET A 487 -21.36 -5.73 4.67
CA MET A 487 -22.08 -4.51 4.28
C MET A 487 -21.41 -3.89 3.05
N THR A 488 -21.93 -4.21 1.85
CA THR A 488 -21.36 -3.70 0.61
C THR A 488 -22.35 -3.68 -0.54
N ASN A 489 -22.18 -2.71 -1.45
CA ASN A 489 -22.82 -2.68 -2.76
C ASN A 489 -21.81 -2.97 -3.90
N ASN A 490 -20.53 -3.15 -3.58
CA ASN A 490 -19.45 -3.34 -4.54
C ASN A 490 -19.03 -4.81 -4.63
N PRO A 491 -19.19 -5.50 -5.79
CA PRO A 491 -18.75 -6.89 -5.97
C PRO A 491 -17.23 -7.09 -5.83
N ALA A 492 -16.42 -6.11 -6.22
CA ALA A 492 -14.97 -6.21 -6.08
C ALA A 492 -14.50 -6.36 -4.60
N LYS A 493 -15.27 -5.85 -3.64
CA LYS A 493 -14.97 -6.09 -2.21
C LYS A 493 -15.23 -7.53 -1.79
N TYR A 494 -16.16 -8.19 -2.46
CA TYR A 494 -16.47 -9.59 -2.21
C TYR A 494 -15.30 -10.49 -2.63
N SER A 495 -14.82 -10.32 -3.87
CA SER A 495 -13.66 -11.07 -4.37
C SER A 495 -12.37 -10.72 -3.64
N GLY A 496 -12.14 -9.43 -3.33
CA GLY A 496 -10.91 -8.96 -2.67
C GLY A 496 -10.75 -9.37 -1.20
N LEU A 497 -11.81 -9.88 -0.55
CA LEU A 497 -11.77 -10.40 0.83
C LEU A 497 -11.68 -11.93 0.90
N LYS A 498 -11.85 -12.63 -0.23
CA LYS A 498 -11.70 -14.09 -0.29
C LYS A 498 -10.24 -14.51 -0.13
N GLY A 499 -10.02 -15.74 0.33
CA GLY A 499 -8.70 -16.38 0.38
C GLY A 499 -7.82 -16.03 1.57
N TYR A 500 -8.37 -15.29 2.54
CA TYR A 500 -7.67 -14.96 3.79
C TYR A 500 -8.18 -15.76 4.99
N GLY A 501 -8.87 -16.89 4.76
CA GLY A 501 -9.53 -17.67 5.80
C GLY A 501 -10.75 -16.97 6.38
N LEU A 502 -11.40 -16.10 5.56
CA LEU A 502 -12.64 -15.41 5.86
C LEU A 502 -13.74 -15.93 4.95
N THR A 503 -14.92 -16.22 5.49
CA THR A 503 -16.10 -16.60 4.71
C THR A 503 -17.15 -15.50 4.74
N ILE A 504 -17.70 -15.15 3.59
CA ILE A 504 -18.80 -14.20 3.50
C ILE A 504 -20.13 -14.97 3.52
N ALA A 505 -20.78 -15.00 4.70
CA ALA A 505 -22.04 -15.71 4.89
C ALA A 505 -23.21 -15.04 4.16
N SER A 506 -23.24 -13.70 4.13
CA SER A 506 -24.29 -12.94 3.43
C SER A 506 -23.84 -11.52 3.12
N ARG A 507 -24.55 -10.89 2.19
CA ARG A 507 -24.42 -9.47 1.86
C ARG A 507 -25.50 -8.64 2.55
N VAL A 508 -25.10 -7.52 3.12
CA VAL A 508 -26.03 -6.49 3.62
C VAL A 508 -25.89 -5.25 2.73
N PRO A 509 -26.92 -4.84 1.98
CA PRO A 509 -26.85 -3.65 1.16
C PRO A 509 -26.83 -2.39 2.02
N LEU A 510 -26.07 -1.37 1.60
CA LEU A 510 -26.06 -0.04 2.20
C LEU A 510 -26.79 0.92 1.25
N LEU A 511 -28.06 1.14 1.51
CA LEU A 511 -28.89 2.04 0.72
C LEU A 511 -28.79 3.46 1.30
N THR A 512 -28.30 4.37 0.50
CA THR A 512 -28.10 5.79 0.84
C THR A 512 -29.00 6.67 -0.02
N PRO A 513 -29.36 7.88 0.44
CA PRO A 513 -30.17 8.79 -0.34
C PRO A 513 -29.53 9.14 -1.69
N ILE A 514 -30.34 9.12 -2.76
CA ILE A 514 -29.92 9.58 -4.07
C ILE A 514 -30.28 11.05 -4.19
N THR A 515 -29.28 11.89 -4.36
CA THR A 515 -29.43 13.33 -4.54
C THR A 515 -29.16 13.72 -6.00
N ARG A 516 -29.53 14.94 -6.39
CA ARG A 516 -29.20 15.48 -7.71
C ARG A 516 -27.69 15.41 -7.99
N GLU A 517 -26.87 15.67 -6.95
CA GLU A 517 -25.42 15.77 -7.08
C GLU A 517 -24.71 14.41 -7.18
N ASN A 518 -25.22 13.35 -6.50
CA ASN A 518 -24.59 12.04 -6.52
C ASN A 518 -25.24 11.06 -7.53
N LYS A 519 -26.36 11.42 -8.17
CA LYS A 519 -27.11 10.54 -9.07
C LYS A 519 -26.23 9.98 -10.18
N ARG A 520 -25.52 10.85 -10.91
CA ARG A 520 -24.65 10.43 -12.02
C ARG A 520 -23.51 9.51 -11.56
N TYR A 521 -22.92 9.79 -10.41
CA TYR A 521 -21.89 8.95 -9.80
C TYR A 521 -22.43 7.54 -9.48
N LEU A 522 -23.63 7.44 -8.91
CA LEU A 522 -24.26 6.16 -8.57
C LEU A 522 -24.68 5.39 -9.83
N GLU A 523 -25.17 6.07 -10.86
CA GLU A 523 -25.48 5.48 -12.17
C GLU A 523 -24.24 4.89 -12.84
N THR A 524 -23.10 5.62 -12.84
CA THR A 524 -21.83 5.10 -13.37
C THR A 524 -21.35 3.87 -12.59
N LYS A 525 -21.43 3.90 -11.27
CA LYS A 525 -21.10 2.72 -10.44
C LYS A 525 -21.95 1.50 -10.78
N ARG A 526 -23.24 1.71 -11.04
CA ARG A 526 -24.15 0.63 -11.43
C ARG A 526 -23.82 0.10 -12.82
N ALA A 527 -23.76 0.99 -13.80
CA ALA A 527 -23.66 0.62 -15.21
C ALA A 527 -22.27 0.08 -15.59
N LYS A 528 -21.19 0.74 -15.13
CA LYS A 528 -19.82 0.41 -15.53
C LYS A 528 -19.04 -0.43 -14.52
N MET A 529 -19.51 -0.54 -13.26
CA MET A 529 -18.77 -1.20 -12.19
C MET A 529 -19.55 -2.29 -11.45
N GLY A 530 -20.71 -2.67 -11.96
CA GLY A 530 -21.51 -3.77 -11.42
C GLY A 530 -22.03 -3.56 -9.99
N HIS A 531 -22.09 -2.31 -9.47
CA HIS A 531 -22.62 -2.05 -8.14
C HIS A 531 -24.11 -2.38 -8.06
N VAL A 532 -24.54 -3.01 -6.96
CA VAL A 532 -25.91 -3.44 -6.73
C VAL A 532 -26.54 -2.61 -5.63
N TYR A 533 -27.55 -1.82 -5.96
CA TYR A 533 -28.28 -0.90 -5.08
C TYR A 533 -29.71 -1.39 -4.79
N GLY A 534 -29.88 -2.56 -4.19
CA GLY A 534 -31.21 -3.08 -3.83
C GLY A 534 -32.00 -3.69 -5.01
N LEU A 535 -33.21 -4.18 -4.72
CA LEU A 535 -34.13 -4.70 -5.73
C LEU A 535 -34.89 -3.52 -6.38
N ASP A 536 -34.35 -3.03 -7.48
CA ASP A 536 -35.11 -2.17 -8.37
C ASP A 536 -36.07 -3.04 -9.19
N PHE A 537 -37.32 -3.13 -8.78
CA PHE A 537 -38.31 -3.90 -9.49
C PHE A 537 -38.57 -3.39 -10.93
N ASN A 538 -38.15 -2.15 -11.28
CA ASN A 538 -38.38 -1.55 -12.59
C ASN A 538 -37.13 -0.92 -13.25
N GLY A 539 -35.92 -1.23 -12.81
CA GLY A 539 -34.67 -0.78 -13.50
C GLY A 539 -34.39 0.73 -13.44
N SER A 540 -35.16 1.53 -12.69
CA SER A 540 -34.97 2.97 -12.59
C SER A 540 -34.58 3.44 -11.18
N LEU A 541 -33.48 4.19 -11.07
CA LEU A 541 -33.09 4.89 -9.84
C LEU A 541 -34.06 6.05 -9.47
N ASN A 542 -35.04 6.34 -10.31
CA ASN A 542 -35.95 7.48 -10.14
C ASN A 542 -36.87 7.36 -8.93
N SER A 543 -37.17 6.15 -8.44
CA SER A 543 -38.04 5.91 -7.27
C SER A 543 -37.39 6.27 -5.92
N LEU A 544 -36.10 6.58 -5.89
CA LEU A 544 -35.36 6.90 -4.66
C LEU A 544 -34.95 8.38 -4.57
N ILE A 545 -35.41 9.25 -5.46
CA ILE A 545 -35.14 10.68 -5.42
C ILE A 545 -36.05 11.32 -4.36
N ILE A 546 -35.47 11.69 -3.22
CA ILE A 546 -36.17 12.53 -2.23
C ILE A 546 -36.12 13.97 -2.75
N GLY A 547 -37.26 14.44 -3.28
CA GLY A 547 -37.43 15.84 -3.71
C GLY A 547 -37.41 16.78 -2.52
N GLY A 548 -36.44 17.69 -2.50
CA GLY A 548 -36.54 18.90 -1.70
C GLY A 548 -37.57 19.83 -2.33
N ASN A 549 -38.68 20.02 -1.68
CA ASN A 549 -39.75 20.99 -1.65
C ASN A 549 -41.15 20.35 -1.89
N GLY A 550 -41.93 20.44 -0.84
CA GLY A 550 -43.34 20.07 -0.88
C GLY A 550 -44.11 20.94 -1.87
N ASN A 551 -44.62 20.27 -2.88
CA ASN A 551 -45.91 20.57 -3.52
C ASN A 551 -46.34 19.28 -4.22
N THR A 552 -47.25 18.59 -3.57
CA THR A 552 -48.03 17.49 -4.15
C THR A 552 -48.93 18.06 -5.23
N VAL A 553 -48.62 17.81 -6.49
CA VAL A 553 -49.60 17.90 -7.57
C VAL A 553 -50.12 16.49 -7.77
N ALA A 554 -51.37 16.29 -7.39
CA ALA A 554 -52.10 15.06 -7.69
C ALA A 554 -52.24 14.87 -9.20
N PRO A 555 -52.17 13.64 -9.72
CA PRO A 555 -52.52 13.39 -11.12
C PRO A 555 -54.02 13.56 -11.30
N THR A 556 -54.41 14.50 -12.16
CA THR A 556 -55.78 14.62 -12.66
C THR A 556 -56.06 13.48 -13.63
N ASP A 557 -57.04 12.68 -13.29
CA ASP A 557 -57.71 11.75 -14.21
C ASP A 557 -58.18 12.51 -15.45
N ALA A 558 -57.72 12.10 -16.62
CA ALA A 558 -58.37 12.44 -17.88
C ALA A 558 -59.16 11.22 -18.35
N ALA A 559 -60.44 11.31 -18.08
CA ALA A 559 -61.44 10.40 -18.63
C ALA A 559 -61.57 10.56 -20.14
N SER A 560 -61.82 9.42 -20.75
CA SER A 560 -62.42 9.14 -22.03
C SER A 560 -63.27 10.23 -22.66
N GLU A 561 -63.14 10.43 -23.97
CA GLU A 561 -64.32 10.36 -24.91
C GLU A 561 -63.88 10.52 -26.37
N SER A 562 -64.49 9.62 -27.19
CA SER A 562 -64.67 9.51 -28.63
C SER A 562 -63.50 9.16 -29.52
#